data_36985293cd9753add2ae83856eb7f010
#
_entry.id   36985293cd9753add2ae83856eb7f010
#
_cell.length_a   1.000
_cell.length_b   1.000
_cell.length_c   1.000
_cell.angle_alpha   90.00
_cell.angle_beta   90.00
_cell.angle_gamma   90.00
#
_symmetry.space_group_name_H-M   'P 1'
#
loop_
_entity.id
_entity.type
_entity.pdbx_description
1 polymer ?
#
loop_
_entity_poly.entity_id
_entity_poly.type
_entity_poly.pdbx_seq_one_letter_code
_entity_poly.pdbx_strand_id
1 'polypeptide(L)'
;MDKTEFKRLFLEMMNNQDNSFHPLVWINGNPEIGEGTYIGGLSDINATKGRIVIGAQCDIASFVAINAGDTHLRAIGLAEKPDVGNIEIGDHVFIGSHSVIMGGARIGHHSVVGAGTIVRPVEIPPYSLVVGNPMVIKPGYYKEKARPDNSEAKKT
;
A
#
# COMPACT_ATOMS: atom_id res chain seq x y z
N MET A 1 5.97 -32.95 2.79
CA MET A 1 6.20 -31.54 2.39
C MET A 1 5.71 -30.64 3.50
N ASP A 2 6.58 -29.84 4.07
CA ASP A 2 6.19 -28.87 5.07
C ASP A 2 5.64 -27.56 4.44
N LYS A 3 5.16 -26.63 5.29
CA LYS A 3 4.57 -25.38 4.80
C LYS A 3 5.58 -24.50 4.07
N THR A 4 6.84 -24.53 4.48
CA THR A 4 7.90 -23.71 3.88
C THR A 4 8.24 -24.20 2.49
N GLU A 5 8.40 -25.50 2.34
CA GLU A 5 8.65 -26.14 1.05
C GLU A 5 7.48 -25.97 0.10
N PHE A 6 6.24 -26.12 0.60
CA PHE A 6 5.04 -25.87 -0.20
C PHE A 6 4.98 -24.43 -0.69
N LYS A 7 5.20 -23.46 0.20
CA LYS A 7 5.21 -22.03 -0.17
C LYS A 7 6.25 -21.75 -1.26
N ARG A 8 7.47 -22.26 -1.11
CA ARG A 8 8.55 -22.08 -2.09
C ARG A 8 8.14 -22.61 -3.47
N LEU A 9 7.67 -23.86 -3.53
CA LEU A 9 7.25 -24.49 -4.78
C LEU A 9 6.05 -23.76 -5.41
N PHE A 10 5.10 -23.33 -4.59
CA PHE A 10 3.93 -22.58 -5.06
C PHE A 10 4.34 -21.24 -5.69
N LEU A 11 5.22 -20.47 -5.03
CA LEU A 11 5.70 -19.19 -5.57
C LEU A 11 6.48 -19.39 -6.87
N GLU A 12 7.30 -20.43 -6.94
CA GLU A 12 8.03 -20.79 -8.15
C GLU A 12 7.08 -21.14 -9.32
N MET A 13 6.07 -21.99 -9.06
CA MET A 13 5.06 -22.35 -10.06
C MET A 13 4.23 -21.14 -10.53
N MET A 14 3.96 -20.21 -9.63
CA MET A 14 3.21 -18.98 -9.92
C MET A 14 4.10 -17.87 -10.52
N ASN A 15 5.39 -18.13 -10.72
CA ASN A 15 6.37 -17.13 -11.17
C ASN A 15 6.35 -15.87 -10.30
N ASN A 16 6.17 -16.04 -8.99
CA ASN A 16 6.18 -14.97 -8.01
C ASN A 16 7.47 -15.04 -7.17
N GLN A 17 8.06 -13.89 -6.88
CA GLN A 17 9.26 -13.86 -6.04
C GLN A 17 8.94 -14.21 -4.59
N ASP A 18 9.91 -14.84 -3.91
CA ASP A 18 9.76 -15.17 -2.50
C ASP A 18 9.66 -13.90 -1.65
N ASN A 19 8.77 -13.93 -0.67
CA ASN A 19 8.54 -12.83 0.25
C ASN A 19 8.07 -13.35 1.61
N SER A 20 8.13 -12.51 2.63
CA SER A 20 7.74 -12.85 4.01
C SER A 20 6.23 -12.86 4.27
N PHE A 21 5.42 -12.46 3.30
CA PHE A 21 3.96 -12.36 3.43
C PHE A 21 3.25 -13.66 3.04
N HIS A 22 1.95 -13.60 2.93
CA HIS A 22 1.14 -14.71 2.48
C HIS A 22 1.53 -15.13 1.05
N PRO A 23 1.50 -16.44 0.70
CA PRO A 23 1.87 -16.90 -0.66
C PRO A 23 1.11 -16.25 -1.81
N LEU A 24 -0.09 -15.77 -1.55
CA LEU A 24 -0.91 -15.07 -2.53
C LEU A 24 -0.71 -13.54 -2.52
N VAL A 25 0.36 -13.03 -1.94
CA VAL A 25 0.79 -11.63 -2.09
C VAL A 25 1.84 -11.58 -3.18
N TRP A 26 1.60 -10.78 -4.21
CA TRP A 26 2.56 -10.56 -5.29
C TRP A 26 3.43 -9.33 -4.98
N ILE A 27 4.73 -9.55 -4.88
CA ILE A 27 5.74 -8.50 -4.75
C ILE A 27 6.61 -8.54 -5.98
N ASN A 28 6.58 -7.50 -6.78
CA ASN A 28 7.38 -7.36 -7.98
C ASN A 28 8.36 -6.19 -7.85
N GLY A 29 9.62 -6.41 -8.20
CA GLY A 29 10.68 -5.44 -7.94
C GLY A 29 11.13 -5.47 -6.49
N ASN A 30 11.66 -4.36 -6.00
CA ASN A 30 12.24 -4.25 -4.66
C ASN A 30 11.60 -3.10 -3.87
N PRO A 31 10.34 -3.20 -3.45
CA PRO A 31 9.75 -2.20 -2.57
C PRO A 31 10.42 -2.23 -1.19
N GLU A 32 10.56 -1.07 -0.57
CA GLU A 32 10.97 -0.95 0.80
C GLU A 32 9.72 -1.04 1.69
N ILE A 33 9.68 -2.01 2.59
CA ILE A 33 8.52 -2.25 3.46
C ILE A 33 8.99 -2.27 4.92
N GLY A 34 8.42 -1.39 5.72
CA GLY A 34 8.80 -1.22 7.12
C GLY A 34 8.37 -2.39 8.01
N GLU A 35 9.02 -2.50 9.15
CA GLU A 35 8.78 -3.55 10.13
C GLU A 35 7.34 -3.54 10.65
N GLY A 36 6.79 -4.72 10.88
CA GLY A 36 5.43 -4.89 11.42
C GLY A 36 4.30 -4.57 10.46
N THR A 37 4.60 -4.26 9.21
CA THR A 37 3.59 -4.04 8.17
C THR A 37 2.99 -5.36 7.72
N TYR A 38 1.64 -5.42 7.70
CA TYR A 38 0.87 -6.53 7.18
C TYR A 38 0.39 -6.25 5.77
N ILE A 39 0.40 -7.27 4.93
CA ILE A 39 -0.17 -7.22 3.57
C ILE A 39 -1.08 -8.43 3.38
N GLY A 40 -2.35 -8.16 3.14
CA GLY A 40 -3.39 -9.16 2.93
C GLY A 40 -3.25 -9.91 1.60
N GLY A 41 -3.69 -11.16 1.57
CA GLY A 41 -3.62 -12.02 0.40
C GLY A 41 -4.32 -11.42 -0.83
N LEU A 42 -3.84 -11.80 -2.02
CA LEU A 42 -4.30 -11.31 -3.32
C LEU A 42 -4.02 -9.81 -3.55
N SER A 43 -3.13 -9.23 -2.76
CA SER A 43 -2.59 -7.89 -3.02
C SER A 43 -1.38 -7.95 -3.95
N ASP A 44 -1.20 -6.91 -4.75
CA ASP A 44 -0.08 -6.75 -5.70
C ASP A 44 0.68 -5.46 -5.42
N ILE A 45 1.98 -5.59 -5.14
CA ILE A 45 2.90 -4.47 -4.93
C ILE A 45 3.92 -4.50 -6.07
N ASN A 46 3.84 -3.55 -6.99
CA ASN A 46 4.66 -3.55 -8.19
C ASN A 46 5.61 -2.35 -8.25
N ALA A 47 6.85 -2.58 -7.85
CA ALA A 47 7.96 -1.62 -7.87
C ALA A 47 8.94 -1.85 -9.03
N THR A 48 8.52 -2.52 -10.11
CA THR A 48 9.42 -2.82 -11.24
C THR A 48 9.77 -1.58 -12.07
N LYS A 49 8.96 -0.55 -12.03
CA LYS A 49 9.12 0.67 -12.83
C LYS A 49 9.48 1.91 -12.02
N GLY A 50 9.17 1.94 -10.74
CA GLY A 50 9.42 3.06 -9.86
C GLY A 50 9.64 2.61 -8.42
N ARG A 51 10.09 3.53 -7.58
CA ARG A 51 10.35 3.25 -6.16
C ARG A 51 9.02 3.22 -5.38
N ILE A 52 8.85 2.22 -4.55
CA ILE A 52 7.75 2.12 -3.58
C ILE A 52 8.36 2.00 -2.17
N VAL A 53 7.95 2.90 -1.29
CA VAL A 53 8.27 2.86 0.13
C VAL A 53 6.98 2.76 0.93
N ILE A 54 6.87 1.74 1.75
CA ILE A 54 5.78 1.54 2.71
C ILE A 54 6.39 1.57 4.10
N GLY A 55 5.87 2.42 4.95
CA GLY A 55 6.34 2.59 6.31
C GLY A 55 6.12 1.37 7.21
N ALA A 56 6.47 1.52 8.46
CA ALA A 56 6.31 0.50 9.49
C ALA A 56 4.87 0.49 10.05
N GLN A 57 4.46 -0.66 10.60
CA GLN A 57 3.17 -0.81 11.29
C GLN A 57 1.95 -0.45 10.43
N CYS A 58 2.05 -0.61 9.11
CA CYS A 58 0.92 -0.45 8.21
C CYS A 58 0.06 -1.72 8.17
N ASP A 59 -1.21 -1.54 7.86
CA ASP A 59 -2.15 -2.64 7.64
C ASP A 59 -2.78 -2.47 6.25
N ILE A 60 -2.31 -3.26 5.31
CA ILE A 60 -2.79 -3.30 3.93
C ILE A 60 -3.70 -4.50 3.80
N ALA A 61 -4.99 -4.25 3.59
CA ALA A 61 -5.99 -5.29 3.47
C ALA A 61 -5.82 -6.11 2.17
N SER A 62 -6.61 -7.15 2.00
CA SER A 62 -6.57 -8.02 0.81
C SER A 62 -7.05 -7.30 -0.45
N PHE A 63 -6.58 -7.76 -1.61
CA PHE A 63 -6.96 -7.23 -2.93
C PHE A 63 -6.55 -5.76 -3.15
N VAL A 64 -5.48 -5.30 -2.53
CA VAL A 64 -4.94 -3.95 -2.75
C VAL A 64 -3.89 -3.99 -3.85
N ALA A 65 -3.96 -3.05 -4.79
CA ALA A 65 -2.94 -2.85 -5.81
C ALA A 65 -2.15 -1.57 -5.55
N ILE A 66 -0.82 -1.69 -5.44
CA ILE A 66 0.12 -0.56 -5.30
C ILE A 66 1.08 -0.63 -6.48
N ASN A 67 0.94 0.28 -7.43
CA ASN A 67 1.67 0.20 -8.69
C ASN A 67 2.34 1.54 -9.04
N ALA A 68 3.67 1.52 -9.08
CA ALA A 68 4.48 2.70 -9.41
C ALA A 68 4.57 3.01 -10.91
N GLY A 69 4.06 2.15 -11.78
CA GLY A 69 4.09 2.34 -13.23
C GLY A 69 2.72 2.24 -13.88
N ASP A 70 2.45 3.09 -14.85
CA ASP A 70 1.25 3.05 -15.67
C ASP A 70 1.64 2.99 -17.15
N THR A 71 0.97 2.14 -17.89
CA THR A 71 1.27 1.91 -19.32
C THR A 71 0.12 2.29 -20.25
N HIS A 72 -0.89 2.98 -19.74
CA HIS A 72 -2.11 3.29 -20.51
C HIS A 72 -1.82 4.09 -21.79
N LEU A 73 -0.99 5.13 -21.73
CA LEU A 73 -0.62 5.91 -22.90
C LEU A 73 0.17 5.10 -23.93
N ARG A 74 1.02 4.19 -23.44
CA ARG A 74 1.74 3.28 -24.33
C ARG A 74 0.80 2.28 -24.99
N ALA A 75 -0.16 1.73 -24.24
CA ALA A 75 -1.12 0.76 -24.75
C ALA A 75 -2.00 1.31 -25.87
N ILE A 76 -2.31 2.61 -25.83
CA ILE A 76 -3.10 3.30 -26.86
C ILE A 76 -2.25 4.02 -27.93
N GLY A 77 -0.93 3.79 -27.92
CA GLY A 77 -0.01 4.31 -28.95
C GLY A 77 0.35 5.80 -28.82
N LEU A 78 0.09 6.43 -27.67
CA LEU A 78 0.40 7.84 -27.43
C LEU A 78 1.73 8.08 -26.71
N ALA A 79 2.40 7.05 -26.22
CA ALA A 79 3.72 7.13 -25.62
C ALA A 79 4.54 5.87 -25.92
N GLU A 80 5.86 5.98 -25.93
CA GLU A 80 6.77 4.84 -26.09
C GLU A 80 7.11 4.19 -24.73
N LYS A 81 7.13 4.99 -23.67
CA LYS A 81 7.55 4.57 -22.33
C LYS A 81 6.37 4.59 -21.36
N PRO A 82 6.42 3.75 -20.30
CA PRO A 82 5.48 3.83 -19.19
C PRO A 82 5.57 5.20 -18.52
N ASP A 83 4.43 5.66 -17.98
CA ASP A 83 4.40 6.71 -16.98
C ASP A 83 4.82 6.15 -15.62
N VAL A 84 5.73 6.81 -14.93
CA VAL A 84 6.33 6.31 -13.68
C VAL A 84 6.22 7.35 -12.59
N GLY A 85 5.70 6.96 -11.45
CA GLY A 85 5.64 7.79 -10.26
C GLY A 85 6.04 7.00 -9.02
N ASN A 86 6.94 7.53 -8.21
CA ASN A 86 7.29 6.92 -6.93
C ASN A 86 6.11 7.00 -5.96
N ILE A 87 5.97 5.98 -5.12
CA ILE A 87 4.93 5.91 -4.10
C ILE A 87 5.61 5.93 -2.73
N GLU A 88 5.09 6.77 -1.85
CA GLU A 88 5.52 6.84 -0.46
C GLU A 88 4.31 6.71 0.46
N ILE A 89 4.33 5.73 1.35
CA ILE A 89 3.31 5.48 2.36
C ILE A 89 3.99 5.58 3.72
N GLY A 90 3.52 6.48 4.56
CA GLY A 90 4.05 6.71 5.91
C GLY A 90 3.75 5.54 6.86
N ASP A 91 4.26 5.66 8.09
CA ASP A 91 4.02 4.66 9.14
C ASP A 91 2.54 4.66 9.61
N HIS A 92 2.08 3.53 10.14
CA HIS A 92 0.73 3.41 10.70
C HIS A 92 -0.39 3.80 9.72
N VAL A 93 -0.27 3.43 8.46
CA VAL A 93 -1.31 3.66 7.46
C VAL A 93 -2.16 2.41 7.27
N PHE A 94 -3.48 2.58 7.25
CA PHE A 94 -4.42 1.54 6.86
C PHE A 94 -4.85 1.74 5.41
N ILE A 95 -4.86 0.66 4.63
CA ILE A 95 -5.39 0.64 3.26
C ILE A 95 -6.46 -0.44 3.15
N GLY A 96 -7.69 -0.01 2.96
CA GLY A 96 -8.86 -0.89 2.85
C GLY A 96 -8.86 -1.73 1.58
N SER A 97 -9.53 -2.87 1.64
CA SER A 97 -9.62 -3.85 0.55
C SER A 97 -10.10 -3.24 -0.76
N HIS A 98 -9.60 -3.77 -1.88
CA HIS A 98 -9.93 -3.32 -3.23
C HIS A 98 -9.54 -1.86 -3.54
N SER A 99 -8.62 -1.30 -2.78
CA SER A 99 -8.05 0.02 -3.07
C SER A 99 -6.91 -0.09 -4.08
N VAL A 100 -6.71 0.98 -4.83
CA VAL A 100 -5.59 1.13 -5.77
C VAL A 100 -4.78 2.36 -5.39
N ILE A 101 -3.47 2.20 -5.26
CA ILE A 101 -2.53 3.30 -5.04
C ILE A 101 -1.73 3.51 -6.32
N MET A 102 -1.93 4.64 -6.96
CA MET A 102 -1.30 4.97 -8.25
C MET A 102 0.07 5.60 -8.04
N GLY A 103 0.93 5.42 -9.04
CA GLY A 103 2.25 6.04 -9.09
C GLY A 103 2.19 7.56 -8.90
N GLY A 104 3.04 8.07 -8.01
CA GLY A 104 3.06 9.48 -7.62
C GLY A 104 2.27 9.81 -6.34
N ALA A 105 1.55 8.85 -5.76
CA ALA A 105 0.84 9.04 -4.50
C ALA A 105 1.80 9.10 -3.31
N ARG A 106 1.57 10.04 -2.40
CA ARG A 106 2.30 10.18 -1.13
C ARG A 106 1.29 10.26 0.01
N ILE A 107 1.28 9.25 0.88
CA ILE A 107 0.30 9.12 1.96
C ILE A 107 1.00 9.37 3.29
N GLY A 108 0.60 10.45 3.99
CA GLY A 108 1.12 10.79 5.30
C GLY A 108 0.76 9.75 6.35
N HIS A 109 1.63 9.62 7.37
CA HIS A 109 1.47 8.65 8.46
C HIS A 109 0.12 8.77 9.19
N HIS A 110 -0.31 7.70 9.86
CA HIS A 110 -1.56 7.65 10.63
C HIS A 110 -2.82 7.98 9.79
N SER A 111 -2.78 7.72 8.51
CA SER A 111 -3.90 7.94 7.59
C SER A 111 -4.65 6.65 7.28
N VAL A 112 -5.89 6.80 6.86
CA VAL A 112 -6.76 5.70 6.46
C VAL A 112 -7.21 5.90 5.02
N VAL A 113 -6.99 4.90 4.19
CA VAL A 113 -7.61 4.77 2.87
C VAL A 113 -8.78 3.80 3.01
N GLY A 114 -9.99 4.28 2.80
CA GLY A 114 -11.20 3.45 2.87
C GLY A 114 -11.23 2.41 1.75
N ALA A 115 -11.92 1.29 1.96
CA ALA A 115 -12.05 0.24 0.95
C ALA A 115 -12.59 0.76 -0.38
N GLY A 116 -12.08 0.21 -1.49
CA GLY A 116 -12.49 0.59 -2.84
C GLY A 116 -12.05 1.99 -3.30
N THR A 117 -11.10 2.58 -2.62
CA THR A 117 -10.59 3.93 -2.95
C THR A 117 -9.51 3.85 -4.02
N ILE A 118 -9.56 4.77 -4.99
CA ILE A 118 -8.48 4.96 -5.97
C ILE A 118 -7.68 6.21 -5.60
N VAL A 119 -6.51 5.98 -5.01
CA VAL A 119 -5.60 7.07 -4.63
C VAL A 119 -4.78 7.49 -5.84
N ARG A 120 -5.03 8.70 -6.32
CA ARG A 120 -4.34 9.32 -7.44
C ARG A 120 -3.00 9.93 -7.02
N PRO A 121 -2.11 10.30 -7.98
CA PRO A 121 -0.84 10.95 -7.69
C PRO A 121 -1.05 12.33 -7.03
N VAL A 122 -0.99 12.36 -5.72
CA VAL A 122 -1.20 13.55 -4.87
C VAL A 122 -0.53 13.33 -3.52
N GLU A 123 -0.21 14.41 -2.84
CA GLU A 123 0.25 14.39 -1.45
C GLU A 123 -0.95 14.45 -0.51
N ILE A 124 -1.06 13.44 0.37
CA ILE A 124 -2.09 13.32 1.39
C ILE A 124 -1.45 13.59 2.74
N PRO A 125 -1.90 14.63 3.46
CA PRO A 125 -1.34 14.98 4.76
C PRO A 125 -1.51 13.86 5.80
N PRO A 126 -0.68 13.82 6.85
CA PRO A 126 -0.87 12.87 7.95
C PRO A 126 -2.25 12.96 8.61
N TYR A 127 -2.68 11.86 9.22
CA TYR A 127 -3.96 11.74 9.91
C TYR A 127 -5.19 11.95 9.02
N SER A 128 -5.06 11.76 7.72
CA SER A 128 -6.16 11.93 6.76
C SER A 128 -7.05 10.70 6.67
N LEU A 129 -8.31 10.93 6.28
CA LEU A 129 -9.19 9.91 5.74
C LEU A 129 -9.36 10.16 4.24
N VAL A 130 -9.12 9.14 3.43
CA VAL A 130 -9.30 9.18 1.97
C VAL A 130 -10.31 8.13 1.56
N VAL A 131 -11.34 8.52 0.82
CA VAL A 131 -12.42 7.60 0.45
C VAL A 131 -12.88 7.82 -1.00
N GLY A 132 -13.19 6.75 -1.66
CA GLY A 132 -13.99 6.73 -2.88
C GLY A 132 -13.23 6.80 -4.21
N ASN A 133 -14.04 6.80 -5.27
CA ASN A 133 -13.62 7.04 -6.66
C ASN A 133 -14.73 7.82 -7.38
N PRO A 134 -14.54 9.10 -7.71
CA PRO A 134 -13.34 9.91 -7.42
C PRO A 134 -13.07 10.04 -5.92
N MET A 135 -11.79 10.07 -5.55
CA MET A 135 -11.41 10.14 -4.14
C MET A 135 -11.73 11.50 -3.52
N VAL A 136 -12.09 11.47 -2.24
CA VAL A 136 -12.24 12.65 -1.38
C VAL A 136 -11.23 12.52 -0.24
N ILE A 137 -10.42 13.57 -0.05
CA ILE A 137 -9.45 13.66 1.04
C ILE A 137 -10.06 14.50 2.16
N LYS A 138 -10.05 13.98 3.37
CA LYS A 138 -10.41 14.69 4.61
C LYS A 138 -9.14 14.86 5.45
N PRO A 139 -8.39 15.97 5.28
CA PRO A 139 -7.09 16.16 5.94
C PRO A 139 -7.26 16.25 7.45
N GLY A 140 -6.35 15.66 8.21
CA GLY A 140 -6.34 15.71 9.67
C GLY A 140 -7.54 15.09 10.36
N TYR A 141 -8.35 14.29 9.66
CA TYR A 141 -9.59 13.69 10.18
C TYR A 141 -9.41 12.92 11.48
N TYR A 142 -8.25 12.29 11.65
CA TYR A 142 -7.90 11.48 12.82
C TYR A 142 -7.05 12.22 13.85
N LYS A 143 -6.60 13.45 13.57
CA LYS A 143 -5.69 14.19 14.44
C LYS A 143 -6.25 14.42 15.85
N GLU A 144 -7.51 14.77 15.96
CA GLU A 144 -8.21 14.98 17.23
C GLU A 144 -8.74 13.68 17.85
N LYS A 145 -8.76 12.59 17.08
CA LYS A 145 -9.22 11.27 17.53
C LYS A 145 -8.05 10.39 18.01
N ALA A 146 -6.81 10.79 17.77
CA ALA A 146 -5.64 10.18 18.39
C ALA A 146 -5.79 10.35 19.90
N ARG A 147 -5.99 9.23 20.61
CA ARG A 147 -6.21 9.24 22.07
C ARG A 147 -5.08 10.01 22.74
N PRO A 148 -5.37 10.94 23.64
CA PRO A 148 -4.36 11.43 24.56
C PRO A 148 -3.80 10.21 25.29
N ASP A 149 -2.49 10.16 25.43
CA ASP A 149 -1.76 9.11 26.12
C ASP A 149 -2.41 8.78 27.47
N ASN A 150 -2.92 7.58 27.62
CA ASN A 150 -3.59 7.09 28.82
C ASN A 150 -2.58 6.82 29.96
N SER A 151 -1.45 7.52 29.98
CA SER A 151 -0.45 7.41 31.07
C SER A 151 -0.95 8.04 32.39
N GLU A 152 -1.99 8.88 32.39
CA GLU A 152 -2.51 9.51 33.60
C GLU A 152 -3.74 8.81 34.23
N ALA A 153 -4.36 7.84 33.57
CA ALA A 153 -5.56 7.17 34.09
C ALA A 153 -5.28 5.99 35.06
N LYS A 154 -4.03 5.76 35.50
CA LYS A 154 -3.64 4.73 36.48
C LYS A 154 -3.13 5.31 37.80
N LYS A 155 -3.50 6.51 38.18
CA LYS A 155 -3.27 7.07 39.51
C LYS A 155 -4.57 7.53 40.13
N THR A 156 -5.40 6.60 40.50
CA THR A 156 -6.39 6.69 41.59
C THR A 156 -6.70 5.32 42.08
#